data_8a505cc409376d9dd73617396c1e63aa
#
_entry.id   8a505cc409376d9dd73617396c1e63aa
#
_cell.length_a   1.000
_cell.length_b   1.000
_cell.length_c   1.000
_cell.angle_alpha   90.00
_cell.angle_beta   90.00
_cell.angle_gamma   90.00
#
_symmetry.space_group_name_H-M   'P 1'
#
loop_
_entity.id
_entity.type
_entity.pdbx_description
1 polymer ?
#
loop_
_entity_poly.entity_id
_entity_poly.type
_entity_poly.pdbx_seq_one_letter_code
_entity_poly.pdbx_strand_id
1 'polypeptide(L)'
;MGRVILYLSIFSCLITDVSARDLGQWETVDPQIRQWYQALMQPDVPNASCCGEADAYWADEIHVRDGKTYAIITDDRPDEPRGRPHVDIGTEIEIPNNKLKWDRSNPTGHGIVFLSGGGYVFCYVQPGGV
;
A
#
# COMPACT_ATOMS: atom_id res chain seq x y z
N MET A 1 57.78 -17.35 19.27
CA MET A 1 56.53 -18.12 19.12
C MET A 1 55.36 -17.18 19.19
N GLY A 2 54.94 -16.72 18.05
CA GLY A 2 53.78 -15.81 17.94
C GLY A 2 52.51 -16.59 17.78
N ARG A 3 51.58 -16.40 18.71
CA ARG A 3 50.18 -16.86 18.54
C ARG A 3 49.46 -15.82 17.70
N VAL A 4 49.16 -16.19 16.48
CA VAL A 4 48.26 -15.39 15.62
C VAL A 4 46.84 -15.71 16.04
N ILE A 5 46.19 -14.76 16.70
CA ILE A 5 44.75 -14.84 16.99
C ILE A 5 44.03 -14.30 15.76
N LEU A 6 43.45 -15.23 15.01
CA LEU A 6 42.59 -14.89 13.88
C LEU A 6 41.24 -14.44 14.41
N TYR A 7 40.96 -13.14 14.42
CA TYR A 7 39.62 -12.63 14.70
C TYR A 7 38.78 -12.85 13.47
N LEU A 8 37.89 -13.85 13.55
CA LEU A 8 36.86 -14.07 12.57
C LEU A 8 35.78 -13.04 12.84
N SER A 9 35.79 -11.92 12.12
CA SER A 9 34.70 -10.96 12.13
C SER A 9 33.49 -11.59 11.45
N ILE A 10 32.56 -12.07 12.25
CA ILE A 10 31.25 -12.49 11.75
C ILE A 10 30.52 -11.21 11.39
N PHE A 11 30.51 -10.86 10.10
CA PHE A 11 29.70 -9.79 9.57
C PHE A 11 28.26 -10.33 9.54
N SER A 12 27.51 -10.06 10.62
CA SER A 12 26.08 -10.35 10.68
C SER A 12 25.40 -9.40 9.70
N CYS A 13 25.06 -9.91 8.51
CA CYS A 13 24.23 -9.20 7.56
C CYS A 13 22.82 -9.14 8.17
N LEU A 14 22.50 -8.00 8.79
CA LEU A 14 21.13 -7.69 9.15
C LEU A 14 20.37 -7.48 7.85
N ILE A 15 19.68 -8.53 7.41
CA ILE A 15 18.70 -8.42 6.36
C ILE A 15 17.51 -7.70 7.01
N THR A 16 17.46 -6.37 6.84
CA THR A 16 16.25 -5.63 7.13
C THR A 16 15.28 -5.95 6.02
N ASP A 17 14.30 -6.79 6.31
CA ASP A 17 13.15 -6.95 5.45
C ASP A 17 12.49 -5.59 5.33
N VAL A 18 12.66 -4.95 4.17
CA VAL A 18 11.91 -3.75 3.80
C VAL A 18 10.53 -4.21 3.38
N SER A 19 9.72 -4.68 4.32
CA SER A 19 8.31 -4.88 4.04
C SER A 19 7.61 -3.52 4.10
N ALA A 20 6.80 -3.26 3.08
CA ALA A 20 6.01 -2.06 2.89
C ALA A 20 5.43 -1.56 4.21
N ARG A 21 5.93 -0.45 4.73
CA ARG A 21 5.52 0.31 5.93
C ARG A 21 4.75 -0.45 7.01
N ASP A 22 5.02 -1.75 7.16
CA ASP A 22 4.46 -2.55 8.23
C ASP A 22 5.32 -2.39 9.48
N LEU A 23 5.00 -1.39 10.29
CA LEU A 23 5.66 -1.06 11.55
C LEU A 23 4.95 -1.67 12.75
N GLY A 24 4.16 -2.74 12.55
CA GLY A 24 3.35 -3.36 13.59
C GLY A 24 1.95 -2.75 13.75
N GLN A 25 1.62 -1.67 13.06
CA GLN A 25 0.28 -1.05 13.10
C GLN A 25 -0.82 -1.94 12.53
N TRP A 26 -0.44 -2.96 11.78
CA TRP A 26 -1.35 -3.92 11.15
C TRP A 26 -1.54 -5.21 11.95
N GLU A 27 -0.92 -5.33 13.13
CA GLU A 27 -0.99 -6.57 13.94
C GLU A 27 -2.42 -6.93 14.36
N THR A 28 -3.30 -5.93 14.50
CA THR A 28 -4.71 -6.12 14.86
C THR A 28 -5.62 -6.38 13.67
N VAL A 29 -5.09 -6.30 12.45
CA VAL A 29 -5.85 -6.54 11.22
C VAL A 29 -5.94 -8.03 10.96
N ASP A 30 -7.07 -8.48 10.42
CA ASP A 30 -7.26 -9.86 10.01
C ASP A 30 -6.09 -10.35 9.15
N PRO A 31 -5.45 -11.50 9.48
CA PRO A 31 -4.30 -12.01 8.75
C PRO A 31 -4.53 -12.22 7.24
N GLN A 32 -5.75 -12.58 6.83
CA GLN A 32 -6.09 -12.75 5.42
C GLN A 32 -6.10 -11.42 4.67
N ILE A 33 -6.64 -10.39 5.30
CA ILE A 33 -6.63 -9.02 4.75
C ILE A 33 -5.19 -8.52 4.64
N ARG A 34 -4.40 -8.72 5.68
CA ARG A 34 -2.98 -8.34 5.69
C ARG A 34 -2.19 -9.03 4.57
N GLN A 35 -2.37 -10.33 4.39
CA GLN A 35 -1.74 -11.11 3.32
C GLN A 35 -2.17 -10.59 1.94
N TRP A 36 -3.44 -10.27 1.77
CA TRP A 36 -3.94 -9.71 0.53
C TRP A 36 -3.24 -8.39 0.19
N TYR A 37 -3.12 -7.47 1.14
CA TYR A 37 -2.36 -6.23 0.95
C TYR A 37 -0.92 -6.47 0.55
N GLN A 38 -0.25 -7.40 1.21
CA GLN A 38 1.16 -7.71 0.95
C GLN A 38 1.39 -8.33 -0.43
N ALA A 39 0.42 -9.07 -0.94
CA ALA A 39 0.48 -9.72 -2.25
C ALA A 39 0.06 -8.81 -3.41
N LEU A 40 -0.45 -7.62 -3.12
CA LEU A 40 -1.04 -6.74 -4.12
C LEU A 40 0.06 -6.02 -4.92
N MET A 41 0.13 -6.32 -6.22
CA MET A 41 1.15 -5.75 -7.12
C MET A 41 0.55 -4.70 -8.04
N GLN A 42 1.37 -3.72 -8.42
CA GLN A 42 0.98 -2.66 -9.35
C GLN A 42 0.62 -3.26 -10.71
N PRO A 43 -0.46 -2.80 -11.36
CA PRO A 43 -0.91 -3.38 -12.63
C PRO A 43 0.06 -3.11 -13.79
N ASP A 44 0.77 -2.01 -13.76
CA ASP A 44 1.74 -1.61 -14.80
C ASP A 44 3.19 -1.98 -14.46
N VAL A 45 3.46 -2.32 -13.21
CA VAL A 45 4.78 -2.75 -12.72
C VAL A 45 4.61 -4.01 -11.87
N PRO A 46 4.47 -5.21 -12.49
CA PRO A 46 4.09 -6.43 -11.77
C PRO A 46 5.03 -6.87 -10.64
N ASN A 47 6.25 -6.36 -10.63
CA ASN A 47 7.24 -6.66 -9.60
C ASN A 47 7.21 -5.67 -8.42
N ALA A 48 6.41 -4.62 -8.53
CA ALA A 48 6.31 -3.59 -7.50
C ALA A 48 4.99 -3.71 -6.73
N SER A 49 5.08 -3.64 -5.41
CA SER A 49 3.91 -3.67 -4.54
C SER A 49 3.07 -2.39 -4.68
N CYS A 50 1.76 -2.52 -4.62
CA CYS A 50 0.86 -1.38 -4.43
C CYS A 50 1.13 -0.67 -3.10
N CYS A 51 1.43 -1.43 -2.05
CA CYS A 51 1.73 -0.87 -0.74
C CYS A 51 3.05 -0.13 -0.70
N GLY A 52 4.15 -0.68 -1.25
CA GLY A 52 5.46 -0.05 -1.36
C GLY A 52 5.75 1.00 -0.28
N GLU A 53 5.99 2.24 -0.70
CA GLU A 53 6.07 3.42 0.15
C GLU A 53 4.74 4.20 0.24
N ALA A 54 3.64 3.58 -0.20
CA ALA A 54 2.33 4.19 -0.25
C ALA A 54 1.50 3.86 0.98
N ASP A 55 0.58 4.77 1.29
CA ASP A 55 -0.46 4.57 2.29
C ASP A 55 -1.79 4.27 1.60
N ALA A 56 -2.63 3.45 2.24
CA ALA A 56 -3.93 3.05 1.73
C ALA A 56 -5.05 3.92 2.28
N TYR A 57 -5.91 4.40 1.38
CA TYR A 57 -7.10 5.18 1.73
C TYR A 57 -8.33 4.56 1.09
N TRP A 58 -9.41 4.45 1.83
CA TRP A 58 -10.68 4.06 1.25
C TRP A 58 -11.20 5.14 0.30
N ALA A 59 -11.59 4.72 -0.89
CA ALA A 59 -12.11 5.57 -1.94
C ALA A 59 -13.19 4.77 -2.69
N ASP A 60 -14.41 4.77 -2.14
CA ASP A 60 -15.49 3.89 -2.58
C ASP A 60 -16.25 4.42 -3.78
N GLU A 61 -16.07 5.69 -4.12
CA GLU A 61 -16.73 6.32 -5.25
C GLU A 61 -15.76 6.57 -6.39
N ILE A 62 -16.25 6.36 -7.61
CA ILE A 62 -15.52 6.66 -8.84
C ILE A 62 -16.34 7.61 -9.69
N HIS A 63 -15.71 8.65 -10.21
CA HIS A 63 -16.26 9.51 -11.23
C HIS A 63 -15.41 9.46 -12.49
N VAL A 64 -16.04 9.38 -13.65
CA VAL A 64 -15.36 9.43 -14.94
C VAL A 64 -15.77 10.72 -15.65
N ARG A 65 -14.78 11.54 -15.97
CA ARG A 65 -14.99 12.79 -16.73
C ARG A 65 -13.91 12.92 -17.80
N ASP A 66 -14.31 13.23 -19.02
CA ASP A 66 -13.40 13.45 -20.13
C ASP A 66 -12.38 12.31 -20.33
N GLY A 67 -12.83 11.06 -20.14
CA GLY A 67 -12.00 9.86 -20.25
C GLY A 67 -11.04 9.64 -19.10
N LYS A 68 -11.12 10.45 -18.04
CA LYS A 68 -10.30 10.33 -16.83
C LYS A 68 -11.11 9.77 -15.68
N THR A 69 -10.47 8.92 -14.89
CA THR A 69 -11.07 8.32 -13.70
C THR A 69 -10.60 9.05 -12.45
N TYR A 70 -11.56 9.40 -11.58
CA TYR A 70 -11.31 10.03 -10.30
C TYR A 70 -11.87 9.16 -9.20
N ALA A 71 -11.02 8.81 -8.22
CA ALA A 71 -11.47 8.16 -7.00
C ALA A 71 -11.73 9.21 -5.93
N ILE A 72 -12.83 9.05 -5.21
CA ILE A 72 -13.24 9.99 -4.16
C ILE A 72 -12.92 9.38 -2.81
N ILE A 73 -12.17 10.08 -2.00
CA ILE A 73 -11.82 9.64 -0.65
C ILE A 73 -13.07 9.59 0.23
N THR A 74 -13.31 8.42 0.80
CA THR A 74 -14.44 8.13 1.72
C THR A 74 -13.95 7.65 3.09
N ASP A 75 -12.64 7.67 3.32
CA ASP A 75 -12.00 7.10 4.50
C ASP A 75 -12.14 8.01 5.72
N ASP A 76 -12.96 7.60 6.66
CA ASP A 76 -13.19 8.30 7.94
C ASP A 76 -12.35 7.76 9.10
N ARG A 77 -11.48 6.78 8.81
CA ARG A 77 -10.60 6.21 9.83
C ARG A 77 -9.53 7.21 10.26
N PRO A 78 -9.10 7.19 11.54
CA PRO A 78 -8.02 8.05 11.98
C PRO A 78 -6.70 7.72 11.28
N ASP A 79 -5.86 8.74 11.07
CA ASP A 79 -4.55 8.57 10.45
C ASP A 79 -3.53 7.93 11.39
N GLU A 80 -3.71 8.13 12.69
CA GLU A 80 -2.94 7.46 13.72
C GLU A 80 -3.67 6.21 14.24
N PRO A 81 -2.98 5.14 14.60
CA PRO A 81 -1.52 4.99 14.68
C PRO A 81 -0.85 4.63 13.34
N ARG A 82 -1.56 4.69 12.22
CA ARG A 82 -1.01 4.33 10.90
C ARG A 82 0.13 5.24 10.45
N GLY A 83 0.18 6.46 10.96
CA GLY A 83 1.20 7.43 10.58
C GLY A 83 1.09 7.91 9.13
N ARG A 84 -0.09 7.83 8.54
CA ARG A 84 -0.31 8.26 7.16
C ARG A 84 -0.63 9.75 7.09
N PRO A 85 -0.25 10.45 6.00
CA PRO A 85 -0.68 11.81 5.77
C PRO A 85 -2.21 11.92 5.73
N HIS A 86 -2.74 13.02 6.25
CA HIS A 86 -4.17 13.28 6.20
C HIS A 86 -4.64 13.60 4.78
N VAL A 87 -5.73 12.96 4.37
CA VAL A 87 -6.46 13.29 3.14
C VAL A 87 -7.93 13.45 3.49
N ASP A 88 -8.50 14.61 3.18
CA ASP A 88 -9.89 14.92 3.51
C ASP A 88 -10.88 14.02 2.75
N ILE A 89 -11.97 13.65 3.42
CA ILE A 89 -13.11 13.00 2.76
C ILE A 89 -13.64 13.93 1.67
N GLY A 90 -13.96 13.35 0.52
CA GLY A 90 -14.44 14.09 -0.64
C GLY A 90 -13.32 14.56 -1.57
N THR A 91 -12.05 14.38 -1.21
CA THR A 91 -10.94 14.69 -2.10
C THR A 91 -11.00 13.79 -3.34
N GLU A 92 -10.90 14.39 -4.51
CA GLU A 92 -10.82 13.69 -5.79
C GLU A 92 -9.37 13.39 -6.13
N ILE A 93 -9.08 12.13 -6.39
CA ILE A 93 -7.76 11.68 -6.83
C ILE A 93 -7.87 11.18 -8.26
N GLU A 94 -7.17 11.81 -9.18
CA GLU A 94 -7.08 11.30 -10.56
C GLU A 94 -6.27 10.00 -10.58
N ILE A 95 -6.89 8.95 -11.11
CA ILE A 95 -6.25 7.64 -11.24
C ILE A 95 -5.81 7.44 -12.68
N PRO A 96 -4.50 7.38 -12.95
CA PRO A 96 -4.03 6.99 -14.27
C PRO A 96 -4.60 5.64 -14.69
N ASN A 97 -4.97 5.49 -15.96
CA ASN A 97 -5.60 4.25 -16.45
C ASN A 97 -4.75 3.01 -16.21
N ASN A 98 -3.42 3.14 -16.27
CA ASN A 98 -2.49 2.03 -15.99
C ASN A 98 -2.35 1.68 -14.50
N LYS A 99 -2.98 2.43 -13.61
CA LYS A 99 -3.00 2.18 -12.17
C LYS A 99 -4.34 1.60 -11.68
N LEU A 100 -5.31 1.45 -12.56
CA LEU A 100 -6.58 0.79 -12.25
C LEU A 100 -6.38 -0.72 -12.14
N LYS A 101 -6.75 -1.29 -11.01
CA LYS A 101 -6.63 -2.72 -10.75
C LYS A 101 -7.98 -3.33 -10.41
N TRP A 102 -8.36 -4.31 -11.20
CA TRP A 102 -9.55 -5.11 -10.95
C TRP A 102 -9.17 -6.33 -10.13
N ASP A 103 -9.62 -6.41 -8.89
CA ASP A 103 -9.41 -7.56 -8.04
C ASP A 103 -10.71 -7.97 -7.36
N ARG A 104 -11.34 -9.01 -7.90
CA ARG A 104 -12.59 -9.56 -7.34
C ARG A 104 -12.38 -10.18 -5.97
N SER A 105 -11.16 -10.53 -5.61
CA SER A 105 -10.83 -11.12 -4.32
C SER A 105 -10.57 -10.10 -3.22
N ASN A 106 -10.72 -8.80 -3.52
CA ASN A 106 -10.57 -7.74 -2.51
C ASN A 106 -11.47 -8.04 -1.29
N PRO A 107 -10.90 -8.40 -0.14
CA PRO A 107 -11.66 -8.84 1.02
C PRO A 107 -12.17 -7.70 1.88
N THR A 108 -11.80 -6.45 1.56
CA THR A 108 -12.08 -5.28 2.41
C THR A 108 -13.49 -4.73 2.21
N GLY A 109 -14.10 -4.98 1.07
CA GLY A 109 -15.38 -4.38 0.69
C GLY A 109 -15.27 -2.90 0.29
N HIS A 110 -14.07 -2.35 0.22
CA HIS A 110 -13.81 -0.95 -0.10
C HIS A 110 -13.00 -0.80 -1.38
N GLY A 111 -13.23 0.30 -2.11
CA GLY A 111 -12.25 0.80 -3.06
C GLY A 111 -11.06 1.38 -2.30
N ILE A 112 -9.85 1.13 -2.79
CA ILE A 112 -8.64 1.53 -2.09
C ILE A 112 -7.70 2.22 -3.06
N VAL A 113 -7.31 3.46 -2.73
CA VAL A 113 -6.23 4.16 -3.42
C VAL A 113 -4.96 4.10 -2.58
N PHE A 114 -3.86 3.75 -3.22
CA PHE A 114 -2.54 3.72 -2.61
C PHE A 114 -1.76 4.95 -3.05
N LEU A 115 -1.51 5.85 -2.10
CA LEU A 115 -0.87 7.14 -2.34
C LEU A 115 0.48 7.22 -1.65
N SER A 116 1.48 7.73 -2.35
CA SER A 116 2.73 8.18 -1.71
C SER A 116 2.51 9.50 -0.97
N GLY A 117 3.45 9.87 -0.11
CA GLY A 117 3.41 11.15 0.59
C GLY A 117 3.37 12.38 -0.33
N GLY A 118 3.82 12.24 -1.58
CA GLY A 118 3.76 13.29 -2.60
C GLY A 118 2.50 13.26 -3.47
N GLY A 119 1.54 12.38 -3.18
CA GLY A 119 0.31 12.26 -3.95
C GLY A 119 0.40 11.38 -5.19
N TYR A 120 1.50 10.65 -5.38
CA TYR A 120 1.63 9.70 -6.48
C TYR A 120 0.76 8.47 -6.24
N VAL A 121 -0.01 8.06 -7.26
CA VAL A 121 -0.87 6.88 -7.21
C VAL A 121 -0.08 5.64 -7.62
N PHE A 122 0.07 4.69 -6.70
CA PHE A 122 0.66 3.38 -7.01
C PHE A 122 -0.36 2.41 -7.59
N CYS A 123 -1.54 2.36 -7.01
CA CYS A 123 -2.66 1.53 -7.46
C CYS A 123 -3.98 2.15 -7.03
N TYR A 124 -5.02 1.84 -7.78
CA TYR A 124 -6.40 1.92 -7.31
C TYR A 124 -7.05 0.56 -7.48
N VAL A 125 -7.50 -0.04 -6.38
CA VAL A 125 -8.22 -1.31 -6.38
C VAL A 125 -9.69 -1.01 -6.16
N GLN A 126 -10.53 -1.52 -7.05
CA GLN A 126 -11.96 -1.32 -6.95
C GLN A 126 -12.57 -2.11 -5.79
N PRO A 127 -13.74 -1.68 -5.26
CA PRO A 127 -14.44 -2.46 -4.25
C PRO A 127 -14.60 -3.89 -4.71
N GLY A 128 -14.31 -4.85 -3.83
CA GLY A 128 -14.47 -6.26 -4.10
C GLY A 128 -15.90 -6.54 -4.50
N GLY A 129 -16.08 -7.18 -5.65
CA GLY A 129 -17.38 -7.35 -6.26
C GLY A 129 -18.25 -8.34 -5.53
N VAL A 130 -19.46 -8.02 -5.48
CA VAL A 130 -20.56 -8.93 -5.33
C VAL A 130 -20.88 -9.50 -6.71
#